data_732add07af5b94ef83295b9d61096e87
#
_entry.id   732add07af5b94ef83295b9d61096e87
#
_cell.length_a   1.000
_cell.length_b   1.000
_cell.length_c   1.000
_cell.angle_alpha   90.00
_cell.angle_beta   90.00
_cell.angle_gamma   90.00
#
_symmetry.space_group_name_H-M   'P 1'
#
loop_
_entity.id
_entity.type
_entity.pdbx_description
1 polymer ?
#
loop_
_entity_poly.entity_id
_entity_poly.type
_entity_poly.pdbx_seq_one_letter_code
_entity_poly.pdbx_strand_id
1 'polypeptide(L)'
;EWPLGMSIEVRPQRVMAYWNDNGFINHEGRVLVTDRLQGGDLPFLYGAVGTELDVMSRYQQLGSMLKSHGHDIRVLRRSDRGSWTIETRKGIEVLLGKEDLRARLDRFLEVSGALRRQGDGREIGRMDARYINGVAVRFVDDKELNLGSPLVTDSRNDINKSVGVRSL
;
A
#
# COMPACT_ATOMS: atom_id res chain seq x y z
N GLU A 1 -15.38 22.71 50.74
CA GLU A 1 -15.63 21.41 50.12
C GLU A 1 -15.38 21.54 48.61
N TRP A 2 -14.34 20.89 48.12
CA TRP A 2 -14.08 20.77 46.68
C TRP A 2 -14.44 19.36 46.27
N PRO A 3 -15.54 19.14 45.59
CA PRO A 3 -15.76 17.93 44.87
C PRO A 3 -15.49 18.22 43.42
N LEU A 4 -14.53 17.62 42.82
CA LEU A 4 -14.55 17.21 41.46
C LEU A 4 -13.13 16.79 41.06
N GLY A 5 -12.79 15.57 41.43
CA GLY A 5 -11.66 14.90 40.82
C GLY A 5 -11.99 14.69 39.34
N MET A 6 -11.26 15.40 38.46
CA MET A 6 -11.29 15.12 37.02
C MET A 6 -10.52 13.81 36.80
N SER A 7 -11.22 12.74 36.46
CA SER A 7 -10.60 11.50 36.06
C SER A 7 -10.32 11.58 34.56
N ILE A 8 -9.04 11.62 34.17
CA ILE A 8 -8.62 11.58 32.80
C ILE A 8 -8.27 10.11 32.48
N GLU A 9 -9.13 9.40 31.75
CA GLU A 9 -8.84 8.07 31.26
C GLU A 9 -8.06 8.18 29.95
N VAL A 10 -6.76 7.91 29.97
CA VAL A 10 -5.92 7.84 28.77
C VAL A 10 -5.94 6.42 28.22
N ARG A 11 -6.61 6.22 27.11
CA ARG A 11 -6.57 4.94 26.38
C ARG A 11 -5.54 5.03 25.26
N PRO A 12 -4.49 4.18 25.28
CA PRO A 12 -3.54 4.15 24.19
C PRO A 12 -4.25 3.68 22.91
N GLN A 13 -4.26 4.51 21.88
CA GLN A 13 -4.80 4.15 20.57
C GLN A 13 -3.72 3.47 19.76
N ARG A 14 -3.93 2.18 19.39
CA ARG A 14 -3.05 1.48 18.49
C ARG A 14 -3.38 1.85 17.04
N VAL A 15 -2.41 2.42 16.36
CA VAL A 15 -2.50 2.66 14.92
C VAL A 15 -2.32 1.35 14.16
N MET A 16 -3.09 1.17 13.08
CA MET A 16 -3.11 -0.04 12.28
C MET A 16 -2.52 0.17 10.89
N ALA A 17 -2.59 1.38 10.36
CA ALA A 17 -2.15 1.72 9.02
C ALA A 17 -1.86 3.23 8.91
N TYR A 18 -1.14 3.60 7.85
CA TYR A 18 -1.13 4.97 7.35
C TYR A 18 -2.45 5.26 6.63
N TRP A 19 -2.97 6.47 6.79
CA TRP A 19 -4.17 6.95 6.10
C TRP A 19 -3.83 8.10 5.16
N ASN A 20 -4.04 7.87 3.87
CA ASN A 20 -3.61 8.79 2.82
C ASN A 20 -2.14 9.19 3.06
N ASP A 21 -1.78 10.45 2.80
CA ASP A 21 -0.39 10.90 2.92
C ASP A 21 -0.07 11.55 4.27
N ASN A 22 -1.09 11.82 5.12
CA ASN A 22 -0.94 12.74 6.26
C ASN A 22 -1.43 12.20 7.60
N GLY A 23 -1.80 10.95 7.72
CA GLY A 23 -2.37 10.47 8.97
C GLY A 23 -2.15 8.99 9.23
N PHE A 24 -2.64 8.59 10.38
CA PHE A 24 -2.73 7.20 10.79
C PHE A 24 -4.19 6.85 11.04
N ILE A 25 -4.53 5.59 10.89
CA ILE A 25 -5.87 5.09 11.15
C ILE A 25 -5.81 3.94 12.16
N ASN A 26 -6.72 3.94 13.14
CA ASN A 26 -6.84 2.86 14.10
C ASN A 26 -7.82 1.78 13.61
N HIS A 27 -7.98 0.70 14.39
CA HIS A 27 -8.87 -0.41 14.07
C HIS A 27 -10.36 -0.04 13.98
N GLU A 28 -10.76 1.09 14.59
CA GLU A 28 -12.13 1.62 14.55
C GLU A 28 -12.38 2.55 13.36
N GLY A 29 -11.38 2.78 12.51
CA GLY A 29 -11.48 3.73 11.39
C GLY A 29 -11.33 5.19 11.80
N ARG A 30 -10.81 5.48 13.00
CA ARG A 30 -10.52 6.85 13.42
C ARG A 30 -9.18 7.30 12.91
N VAL A 31 -9.15 8.45 12.26
CA VAL A 31 -7.92 9.07 11.76
C VAL A 31 -7.27 9.91 12.85
N LEU A 32 -5.97 9.73 12.99
CA LEU A 32 -5.10 10.44 13.89
C LEU A 32 -4.05 11.20 13.06
N VAL A 33 -4.06 12.53 13.19
CA VAL A 33 -3.04 13.37 12.54
C VAL A 33 -2.03 13.74 13.63
N THR A 34 -0.78 13.31 13.49
CA THR A 34 0.25 13.60 14.49
C THR A 34 1.64 13.42 13.91
N ASP A 35 2.53 14.34 14.24
CA ASP A 35 3.95 14.31 13.86
C ASP A 35 4.79 13.42 14.79
N ARG A 36 4.18 12.91 15.85
CA ARG A 36 4.90 12.18 16.92
C ARG A 36 4.84 10.66 16.78
N LEU A 37 4.03 10.13 15.87
CA LEU A 37 3.94 8.69 15.65
C LEU A 37 4.90 8.27 14.53
N GLN A 38 5.85 7.41 14.86
CA GLN A 38 6.62 6.66 13.89
C GLN A 38 5.89 5.34 13.66
N GLY A 39 5.20 5.23 12.52
CA GLY A 39 4.34 4.08 12.23
C GLY A 39 5.08 2.78 11.90
N GLY A 40 6.39 2.82 11.69
CA GLY A 40 7.16 1.63 11.30
C GLY A 40 6.66 1.00 9.99
N ASP A 41 6.68 -0.33 9.91
CA ASP A 41 6.28 -1.10 8.72
C ASP A 41 4.75 -1.36 8.69
N LEU A 42 3.95 -0.28 8.70
CA LEU A 42 2.50 -0.34 8.58
C LEU A 42 2.06 -0.31 7.11
N PRO A 43 0.88 -0.89 6.78
CA PRO A 43 0.29 -0.76 5.46
C PRO A 43 -0.23 0.66 5.22
N PHE A 44 -0.44 0.98 3.94
CA PHE A 44 -1.01 2.25 3.49
C PHE A 44 -2.46 2.05 3.04
N LEU A 45 -3.38 2.81 3.61
CA LEU A 45 -4.79 2.81 3.24
C LEU A 45 -5.16 4.15 2.60
N TYR A 46 -5.83 4.09 1.46
CA TYR A 46 -6.24 5.27 0.71
C TYR A 46 -7.74 5.25 0.44
N GLY A 47 -8.37 6.40 0.62
CA GLY A 47 -9.78 6.61 0.33
C GLY A 47 -10.19 8.07 0.43
N ALA A 48 -11.38 8.39 -0.03
CA ALA A 48 -11.96 9.70 0.13
C ALA A 48 -12.30 9.98 1.61
N VAL A 49 -12.36 11.25 1.97
CA VAL A 49 -12.82 11.68 3.31
C VAL A 49 -14.23 11.14 3.56
N GLY A 50 -14.46 10.58 4.75
CA GLY A 50 -15.71 9.93 5.15
C GLY A 50 -15.79 8.44 4.80
N THR A 51 -14.75 7.86 4.20
CA THR A 51 -14.71 6.42 3.88
C THR A 51 -13.78 5.62 4.80
N GLU A 52 -13.27 6.23 5.84
CA GLU A 52 -12.25 5.69 6.75
C GLU A 52 -12.66 4.34 7.35
N LEU A 53 -13.87 4.28 7.89
CA LEU A 53 -14.42 3.07 8.50
C LEU A 53 -14.63 1.95 7.46
N ASP A 54 -15.13 2.30 6.26
CA ASP A 54 -15.32 1.33 5.17
C ASP A 54 -13.98 0.76 4.72
N VAL A 55 -12.98 1.62 4.50
CA VAL A 55 -11.65 1.19 4.07
C VAL A 55 -10.97 0.33 5.14
N MET A 56 -11.07 0.70 6.41
CA MET A 56 -10.52 -0.10 7.52
C MET A 56 -11.21 -1.47 7.64
N SER A 57 -12.54 -1.51 7.54
CA SER A 57 -13.32 -2.75 7.56
C SER A 57 -12.92 -3.67 6.39
N ARG A 58 -12.77 -3.12 5.18
CA ARG A 58 -12.33 -3.88 4.01
C ARG A 58 -10.89 -4.36 4.15
N TYR A 59 -9.99 -3.52 4.69
CA TYR A 59 -8.63 -3.93 4.97
C TYR A 59 -8.58 -5.17 5.89
N GLN A 60 -9.35 -5.16 6.98
CA GLN A 60 -9.41 -6.29 7.91
C GLN A 60 -9.97 -7.56 7.25
N GLN A 61 -11.06 -7.42 6.49
CA GLN A 61 -11.72 -8.53 5.81
C GLN A 61 -10.81 -9.15 4.74
N LEU A 62 -10.31 -8.34 3.80
CA LEU A 62 -9.49 -8.80 2.68
C LEU A 62 -8.10 -9.24 3.17
N GLY A 63 -7.56 -8.56 4.18
CA GLY A 63 -6.27 -8.90 4.78
C GLY A 63 -6.27 -10.27 5.45
N SER A 64 -7.35 -10.66 6.15
CA SER A 64 -7.45 -11.98 6.74
C SER A 64 -7.46 -13.11 5.68
N MET A 65 -8.17 -12.88 4.57
CA MET A 65 -8.22 -13.84 3.45
C MET A 65 -6.85 -13.97 2.75
N LEU A 66 -6.17 -12.85 2.50
CA LEU A 66 -4.84 -12.84 1.90
C LEU A 66 -3.81 -13.54 2.78
N LYS A 67 -3.83 -13.25 4.08
CA LYS A 67 -2.87 -13.79 5.06
C LYS A 67 -2.93 -15.31 5.15
N SER A 68 -4.12 -15.91 5.09
CA SER A 68 -4.29 -17.37 5.08
C SER A 68 -3.65 -18.06 3.86
N HIS A 69 -3.34 -17.31 2.79
CA HIS A 69 -2.67 -17.77 1.58
C HIS A 69 -1.23 -17.26 1.43
N GLY A 70 -0.66 -16.68 2.50
CA GLY A 70 0.73 -16.20 2.52
C GLY A 70 0.95 -14.89 1.75
N HIS A 71 -0.08 -14.06 1.68
CA HIS A 71 -0.01 -12.70 1.15
C HIS A 71 -0.38 -11.69 2.24
N ASP A 72 0.33 -10.56 2.27
CA ASP A 72 0.02 -9.43 3.13
C ASP A 72 -0.24 -8.18 2.28
N ILE A 73 -1.17 -7.33 2.74
CA ILE A 73 -1.46 -6.06 2.10
C ILE A 73 -0.36 -5.06 2.45
N ARG A 74 0.25 -4.47 1.43
CA ARG A 74 1.12 -3.29 1.55
C ARG A 74 0.32 -2.00 1.35
N VAL A 75 -0.53 -1.98 0.32
CA VAL A 75 -1.39 -0.85 0.00
C VAL A 75 -2.81 -1.35 -0.29
N LEU A 76 -3.81 -0.72 0.30
CA LEU A 76 -5.21 -0.85 -0.09
C LEU A 76 -5.74 0.52 -0.50
N ARG A 77 -6.29 0.60 -1.70
CA ARG A 77 -6.82 1.85 -2.26
C ARG A 77 -8.28 1.70 -2.67
N ARG A 78 -9.11 2.63 -2.20
CA ARG A 78 -10.46 2.84 -2.70
C ARG A 78 -10.47 4.12 -3.53
N SER A 79 -10.75 4.02 -4.82
CA SER A 79 -10.87 5.20 -5.69
C SER A 79 -12.18 5.96 -5.39
N ASP A 80 -12.26 7.22 -5.84
CA ASP A 80 -13.48 8.05 -5.70
C ASP A 80 -14.69 7.39 -6.37
N ARG A 81 -14.47 6.60 -7.42
CA ARG A 81 -15.50 5.82 -8.09
C ARG A 81 -15.86 4.53 -7.36
N GLY A 82 -15.28 4.26 -6.19
CA GLY A 82 -15.53 3.08 -5.36
C GLY A 82 -14.85 1.80 -5.82
N SER A 83 -13.89 1.85 -6.75
CA SER A 83 -13.09 0.68 -7.15
C SER A 83 -11.96 0.41 -6.17
N TRP A 84 -11.73 -0.86 -5.89
CA TRP A 84 -10.71 -1.34 -4.97
C TRP A 84 -9.50 -1.91 -5.70
N THR A 85 -8.33 -1.55 -5.21
CA THR A 85 -7.04 -2.08 -5.67
C THR A 85 -6.21 -2.44 -4.45
N ILE A 86 -5.56 -3.60 -4.49
CA ILE A 86 -4.63 -4.07 -3.47
C ILE A 86 -3.23 -4.10 -4.10
N GLU A 87 -2.23 -3.71 -3.33
CA GLU A 87 -0.85 -4.05 -3.60
C GLU A 87 -0.36 -4.94 -2.45
N THR A 88 0.16 -6.11 -2.78
CA THR A 88 0.72 -7.03 -1.80
C THR A 88 2.14 -6.63 -1.43
N ARG A 89 2.65 -7.10 -0.27
CA ARG A 89 4.07 -6.91 0.09
C ARG A 89 5.05 -7.59 -0.89
N LYS A 90 4.57 -8.51 -1.70
CA LYS A 90 5.32 -9.15 -2.78
C LYS A 90 5.31 -8.36 -4.08
N GLY A 91 4.74 -7.14 -4.09
CA GLY A 91 4.70 -6.27 -5.26
C GLY A 91 3.58 -6.60 -6.27
N ILE A 92 2.68 -7.54 -5.97
CA ILE A 92 1.57 -7.87 -6.87
C ILE A 92 0.47 -6.83 -6.74
N GLU A 93 0.16 -6.13 -7.81
CA GLU A 93 -1.02 -5.27 -7.90
C GLU A 93 -2.26 -6.08 -8.29
N VAL A 94 -3.32 -6.02 -7.49
CA VAL A 94 -4.57 -6.76 -7.71
C VAL A 94 -5.73 -5.79 -7.89
N LEU A 95 -6.35 -5.79 -9.07
CA LEU A 95 -7.53 -4.98 -9.37
C LEU A 95 -8.79 -5.78 -9.06
N LEU A 96 -9.54 -5.35 -8.05
CA LEU A 96 -10.77 -6.01 -7.61
C LEU A 96 -12.03 -5.33 -8.15
N GLY A 97 -11.99 -4.00 -8.47
CA GLY A 97 -13.16 -3.25 -8.88
C GLY A 97 -14.09 -2.94 -7.71
N LYS A 98 -15.41 -2.85 -7.96
CA LYS A 98 -16.40 -2.37 -6.98
C LYS A 98 -17.20 -3.47 -6.31
N GLU A 99 -17.53 -4.51 -7.05
CA GLU A 99 -18.49 -5.54 -6.71
C GLU A 99 -17.79 -6.86 -6.44
N ASP A 100 -18.46 -7.74 -5.67
CA ASP A 100 -18.04 -9.12 -5.44
C ASP A 100 -16.56 -9.26 -5.03
N LEU A 101 -16.08 -8.34 -4.20
CA LEU A 101 -14.66 -8.26 -3.82
C LEU A 101 -14.13 -9.58 -3.28
N ARG A 102 -14.96 -10.31 -2.51
CA ARG A 102 -14.60 -11.61 -1.96
C ARG A 102 -14.38 -12.64 -3.07
N ALA A 103 -15.36 -12.81 -3.95
CA ALA A 103 -15.26 -13.78 -5.04
C ALA A 103 -14.11 -13.46 -6.01
N ARG A 104 -13.84 -12.16 -6.23
CA ARG A 104 -12.72 -11.72 -7.06
C ARG A 104 -11.37 -11.96 -6.38
N LEU A 105 -11.30 -11.77 -5.07
CA LEU A 105 -10.11 -12.10 -4.29
C LEU A 105 -9.86 -13.60 -4.25
N ASP A 106 -10.91 -14.42 -4.08
CA ASP A 106 -10.79 -15.89 -4.11
C ASP A 106 -10.21 -16.36 -5.47
N ARG A 107 -10.69 -15.82 -6.59
CA ARG A 107 -10.13 -16.11 -7.92
C ARG A 107 -8.65 -15.71 -8.05
N PHE A 108 -8.30 -14.53 -7.53
CA PHE A 108 -6.89 -14.12 -7.47
C PHE A 108 -6.05 -15.15 -6.71
N LEU A 109 -6.51 -15.57 -5.53
CA LEU A 109 -5.79 -16.52 -4.69
C LEU A 109 -5.63 -17.88 -5.36
N GLU A 110 -6.67 -18.36 -6.03
CA GLU A 110 -6.66 -19.61 -6.78
C GLU A 110 -5.65 -19.57 -7.93
N VAL A 111 -5.75 -18.54 -8.80
CA VAL A 111 -4.86 -18.38 -9.97
C VAL A 111 -3.42 -18.15 -9.53
N SER A 112 -3.17 -17.28 -8.55
CA SER A 112 -1.81 -17.03 -8.05
C SER A 112 -1.19 -18.28 -7.41
N GLY A 113 -2.00 -19.09 -6.73
CA GLY A 113 -1.59 -20.37 -6.17
C GLY A 113 -1.26 -21.40 -7.27
N ALA A 114 -2.06 -21.45 -8.34
CA ALA A 114 -1.81 -22.34 -9.49
C ALA A 114 -0.52 -21.98 -10.22
N LEU A 115 -0.32 -20.70 -10.52
CA LEU A 115 0.91 -20.21 -11.19
C LEU A 115 2.16 -20.50 -10.36
N ARG A 116 2.08 -20.34 -9.03
CA ARG A 116 3.20 -20.66 -8.14
C ARG A 116 3.56 -22.14 -8.16
N ARG A 117 2.56 -23.03 -8.24
CA ARG A 117 2.80 -24.50 -8.35
C ARG A 117 3.38 -24.91 -9.70
N GLN A 118 3.09 -24.18 -10.78
CA GLN A 118 3.64 -24.45 -12.10
C GLN A 118 5.14 -24.13 -12.18
N GLY A 119 5.64 -23.21 -11.35
CA GLY A 119 7.07 -22.99 -11.16
C GLY A 119 7.81 -22.45 -12.40
N ASP A 120 7.14 -21.64 -13.25
CA ASP A 120 7.77 -21.08 -14.46
C ASP A 120 8.80 -19.96 -14.19
N GLY A 121 8.98 -19.61 -12.92
CA GLY A 121 9.98 -18.64 -12.46
C GLY A 121 9.66 -17.18 -12.75
N ARG A 122 8.57 -16.89 -13.47
CA ARG A 122 8.18 -15.52 -13.78
C ARG A 122 7.50 -14.84 -12.59
N GLU A 123 7.90 -13.61 -12.30
CA GLU A 123 7.27 -12.81 -11.26
C GLU A 123 5.97 -12.17 -11.76
N ILE A 124 4.91 -12.27 -10.96
CA ILE A 124 3.63 -11.65 -11.24
C ILE A 124 3.69 -10.20 -10.78
N GLY A 125 3.54 -9.24 -11.71
CA GLY A 125 3.47 -7.81 -11.39
C GLY A 125 2.04 -7.33 -11.15
N ARG A 126 1.07 -7.81 -11.95
CA ARG A 126 -0.33 -7.34 -11.88
C ARG A 126 -1.32 -8.43 -12.21
N MET A 127 -2.45 -8.44 -11.48
CA MET A 127 -3.57 -9.34 -11.74
C MET A 127 -4.89 -8.55 -11.75
N ASP A 128 -5.64 -8.67 -12.84
CA ASP A 128 -6.96 -8.04 -12.95
C ASP A 128 -8.06 -9.10 -12.76
N ALA A 129 -8.68 -9.07 -11.58
CA ALA A 129 -9.73 -10.01 -11.19
C ALA A 129 -11.16 -9.48 -11.43
N ARG A 130 -11.31 -8.39 -12.16
CA ARG A 130 -12.61 -7.77 -12.45
C ARG A 130 -13.44 -8.56 -13.46
N TYR A 131 -12.80 -9.40 -14.25
CA TYR A 131 -13.49 -10.25 -15.24
C TYR A 131 -14.32 -11.34 -14.55
N ILE A 132 -15.49 -11.65 -15.14
CA ILE A 132 -16.44 -12.61 -14.57
C ILE A 132 -15.86 -14.03 -14.55
N ASN A 133 -15.17 -14.42 -15.62
CA ASN A 133 -14.76 -15.81 -15.87
C ASN A 133 -13.24 -16.02 -15.80
N GLY A 134 -12.49 -15.11 -15.16
CA GLY A 134 -11.04 -15.29 -15.09
C GLY A 134 -10.29 -14.14 -14.48
N VAL A 135 -8.97 -14.24 -14.56
CA VAL A 135 -8.03 -13.21 -14.12
C VAL A 135 -7.03 -12.96 -15.26
N ALA A 136 -6.87 -11.70 -15.66
CA ALA A 136 -5.79 -11.32 -16.55
C ALA A 136 -4.51 -11.15 -15.74
N VAL A 137 -3.42 -11.81 -16.16
CA VAL A 137 -2.13 -11.78 -15.47
C VAL A 137 -1.11 -11.06 -16.33
N ARG A 138 -0.39 -10.12 -15.74
CA ARG A 138 0.80 -9.49 -16.31
C ARG A 138 2.00 -9.85 -15.45
N PHE A 139 3.01 -10.40 -16.09
CA PHE A 139 4.29 -10.68 -15.44
C PHE A 139 5.20 -9.44 -15.49
N VAL A 140 6.14 -9.38 -14.56
CA VAL A 140 7.19 -8.36 -14.58
C VAL A 140 8.17 -8.72 -15.70
N ASP A 141 8.39 -7.80 -16.63
CA ASP A 141 9.42 -7.97 -17.65
C ASP A 141 10.81 -7.68 -17.06
N ASP A 142 11.82 -8.47 -17.40
CA ASP A 142 13.20 -8.30 -16.94
C ASP A 142 13.79 -6.90 -17.21
N LYS A 143 13.20 -6.16 -18.14
CA LYS A 143 13.59 -4.78 -18.48
C LYS A 143 13.15 -3.76 -17.44
N GLU A 144 12.08 -4.00 -16.68
CA GLU A 144 11.61 -3.08 -15.63
C GLU A 144 12.38 -3.25 -14.32
N LEU A 145 12.99 -4.41 -14.07
CA LEU A 145 13.83 -4.67 -12.90
C LEU A 145 15.12 -3.83 -12.88
N ASN A 146 15.61 -3.39 -14.04
CA ASN A 146 16.84 -2.59 -14.18
C ASN A 146 16.62 -1.07 -14.13
N LEU A 147 15.39 -0.57 -14.07
CA LEU A 147 15.07 0.87 -14.03
C LEU A 147 14.76 1.39 -12.60
N GLY A 148 14.89 0.57 -11.59
CA GLY A 148 14.50 0.86 -10.21
C GLY A 148 15.58 1.45 -9.30
N SER A 149 16.66 2.04 -9.84
CA SER A 149 17.57 2.88 -9.04
C SER A 149 17.65 4.26 -9.67
N PRO A 150 17.02 5.30 -9.10
CA PRO A 150 17.38 6.65 -9.46
C PRO A 150 18.84 6.86 -9.03
N LEU A 151 19.72 7.00 -10.03
CA LEU A 151 21.04 7.58 -9.80
C LEU A 151 20.84 8.96 -9.18
N VAL A 152 21.07 9.07 -7.89
CA VAL A 152 21.29 10.35 -7.23
C VAL A 152 22.59 10.89 -7.83
N THR A 153 22.46 11.65 -8.90
CA THR A 153 23.54 12.51 -9.36
C THR A 153 23.69 13.62 -8.34
N ASP A 154 24.69 13.45 -7.49
CA ASP A 154 25.19 14.48 -6.59
C ASP A 154 25.74 15.63 -7.43
N SER A 155 24.91 16.63 -7.69
CA SER A 155 25.25 17.87 -8.37
C SER A 155 25.94 18.84 -7.41
N ARG A 156 27.05 18.42 -6.82
CA ARG A 156 27.94 19.30 -6.04
C ARG A 156 29.39 19.00 -6.37
N ASN A 157 29.85 19.38 -7.55
CA ASN A 157 31.26 19.72 -7.75
C ASN A 157 31.56 20.19 -9.20
N ASP A 158 31.02 21.30 -9.65
CA ASP A 158 31.54 21.98 -10.83
C ASP A 158 31.41 23.51 -10.71
N ILE A 159 32.01 24.06 -9.67
CA ILE A 159 32.34 25.46 -9.63
C ILE A 159 33.78 25.57 -9.12
N ASN A 160 34.74 25.33 -9.97
CA ASN A 160 36.05 26.02 -9.90
C ASN A 160 37.04 25.49 -10.94
N LYS A 161 36.99 26.00 -12.16
CA LYS A 161 38.14 26.07 -13.08
C LYS A 161 37.78 26.83 -14.33
N SER A 162 37.81 28.16 -14.24
CA SER A 162 38.13 29.02 -15.39
C SER A 162 38.55 30.39 -14.92
N VAL A 163 39.79 30.51 -14.51
CA VAL A 163 40.52 31.78 -14.60
C VAL A 163 41.83 31.48 -15.31
N GLY A 164 41.81 31.57 -16.59
CA GLY A 164 43.02 31.63 -17.43
C GLY A 164 43.48 33.07 -17.53
N VAL A 165 44.61 33.36 -16.94
CA VAL A 165 45.33 34.60 -17.17
C VAL A 165 46.24 34.38 -18.37
N ARG A 166 46.00 35.13 -19.46
CA ARG A 166 46.98 35.41 -20.52
C ARG A 166 47.85 36.56 -20.04
N SER A 167 49.14 36.42 -20.13
CA SER A 167 50.10 37.51 -20.24
C SER A 167 51.29 37.06 -21.07
N LEU A 168 51.49 37.76 -22.18
CA LEU A 168 52.70 38.09 -22.93
C LEU A 168 53.71 37.00 -23.22
#